data_2d10acba019b3ad143221fe1368c039a
#
_entry.id   2d10acba019b3ad143221fe1368c039a
#
_cell.length_a   1.000
_cell.length_b   1.000
_cell.length_c   1.000
_cell.angle_alpha   90.00
_cell.angle_beta   90.00
_cell.angle_gamma   90.00
#
_symmetry.space_group_name_H-M   'P 1'
#
loop_
_entity.id
_entity.type
_entity.pdbx_description
1 polymer ?
#
loop_
_entity_poly.entity_id
_entity_poly.type
_entity_poly.pdbx_seq_one_letter_code
_entity_poly.pdbx_strand_id
1 'polypeptide(L)'
;MGLCSAGPAYRVGEGLMMKIDGETLLKKLPSVRGRLEANAPLADLTWFRAGGAAEVLFAPADEEDLSAFLKAKPAAVPFYVIGVGSNLLVRDGGVPGVVIRLGRPFMDVVLEGDNRIRAGAAALDVRAARFAAEHSIDSLTFLRGIPGSIGGALRMNGGAYGGETKDVLVEARGFDGQGNLHVLSNADMKYTYRHSGASEDLIFTSALFQGKPGVKADILAAMDKITESREATQPIKSRTGGSTFKNPPGHKSWQLIDEAGMRGFSVGPAKVSELHCNFLINEGGATGSQIEELGETVRARVKAKSGVSLEWEIKRIGIAAEGAA
;
A
#
# COMPACT_ATOMS: atom_id res chain seq x y z
N MET A 1 5.21 -11.53 25.20
CA MET A 1 5.14 -10.06 25.14
C MET A 1 5.94 -9.64 23.90
N GLY A 2 5.31 -9.48 22.77
CA GLY A 2 5.90 -9.07 21.50
C GLY A 2 5.18 -7.80 21.06
N LEU A 3 5.84 -6.66 21.16
CA LEU A 3 5.37 -5.40 20.66
C LEU A 3 5.29 -5.49 19.14
N CYS A 4 4.08 -5.43 18.58
CA CYS A 4 3.87 -5.17 17.16
C CYS A 4 4.58 -3.89 16.82
N SER A 5 5.57 -3.97 15.90
CA SER A 5 6.18 -2.80 15.27
C SER A 5 5.13 -2.12 14.38
N ALA A 6 4.39 -1.18 14.95
CA ALA A 6 3.87 -0.08 14.17
C ALA A 6 5.08 0.58 13.50
N GLY A 7 4.99 0.93 12.22
CA GLY A 7 5.97 1.78 11.53
C GLY A 7 6.34 2.99 12.40
N PRO A 8 7.40 3.78 12.07
CA PRO A 8 7.98 4.71 13.02
C PRO A 8 6.88 5.53 13.67
N ALA A 9 6.46 5.05 14.86
CA ALA A 9 5.52 5.77 15.67
C ALA A 9 6.31 7.01 16.13
N TYR A 10 5.95 8.14 15.58
CA TYR A 10 6.30 9.40 16.18
C TYR A 10 5.89 9.33 17.65
N ARG A 11 6.84 9.12 18.54
CA ARG A 11 6.64 9.38 19.95
C ARG A 11 6.49 10.89 20.08
N VAL A 12 5.27 11.35 19.96
CA VAL A 12 4.89 12.68 20.44
C VAL A 12 5.07 12.60 21.95
N GLY A 13 6.01 13.38 22.49
CA GLY A 13 6.11 13.59 23.92
C GLY A 13 4.74 14.01 24.44
N GLU A 14 4.41 13.54 25.64
CA GLU A 14 3.14 13.83 26.32
C GLU A 14 2.81 15.32 26.19
N GLY A 15 1.70 15.64 25.53
CA GLY A 15 1.02 16.92 25.71
C GLY A 15 0.82 17.87 24.54
N LEU A 16 1.20 17.58 23.28
CA LEU A 16 0.84 18.46 22.15
C LEU A 16 0.02 17.69 21.11
N MET A 17 -1.27 18.01 21.03
CA MET A 17 -2.11 17.66 19.88
C MET A 17 -1.55 18.41 18.65
N MET A 18 -0.85 17.70 17.76
CA MET A 18 -0.31 18.29 16.53
C MET A 18 -1.45 18.47 15.53
N LYS A 19 -1.91 19.69 15.39
CA LYS A 19 -2.75 20.08 14.26
C LYS A 19 -1.86 20.21 13.04
N ILE A 20 -2.24 19.59 11.91
CA ILE A 20 -1.54 19.77 10.64
C ILE A 20 -1.75 21.23 10.16
N ASP A 21 -0.67 21.85 9.71
CA ASP A 21 -0.68 23.20 9.12
C ASP A 21 0.24 23.22 7.90
N GLY A 22 -0.32 22.76 6.77
CA GLY A 22 0.41 22.59 5.53
C GLY A 22 0.97 23.89 4.97
N GLU A 23 0.32 25.01 5.18
CA GLU A 23 0.82 26.33 4.72
C GLU A 23 2.09 26.75 5.47
N THR A 24 2.14 26.50 6.79
CA THR A 24 3.34 26.76 7.58
C THR A 24 4.45 25.78 7.27
N LEU A 25 4.16 24.51 7.07
CA LEU A 25 5.14 23.51 6.69
C LEU A 25 5.71 23.81 5.30
N LEU A 26 4.86 24.12 4.32
CA LEU A 26 5.26 24.39 2.93
C LEU A 26 6.35 25.46 2.83
N LYS A 27 6.27 26.52 3.66
CA LYS A 27 7.28 27.61 3.72
C LYS A 27 8.65 27.16 4.23
N LYS A 28 8.73 26.01 4.90
CA LYS A 28 9.97 25.43 5.46
C LYS A 28 10.60 24.39 4.56
N LEU A 29 9.86 23.93 3.54
CA LEU A 29 10.34 22.91 2.62
C LEU A 29 11.20 23.52 1.50
N PRO A 30 12.14 22.75 0.93
CA PRO A 30 12.93 23.19 -0.22
C PRO A 30 12.03 23.36 -1.46
N SER A 31 12.48 24.22 -2.38
CA SER A 31 11.87 24.30 -3.72
C SER A 31 12.10 23.00 -4.48
N VAL A 32 11.11 22.61 -5.30
CA VAL A 32 11.12 21.37 -6.10
C VAL A 32 10.82 21.71 -7.56
N ARG A 33 11.18 20.81 -8.47
CA ARG A 33 10.73 20.86 -9.88
C ARG A 33 9.34 20.25 -10.08
N GLY A 34 8.98 19.32 -9.22
CA GLY A 34 7.67 18.70 -9.15
C GLY A 34 6.63 19.62 -8.49
N ARG A 35 5.68 19.02 -7.78
CA ARG A 35 4.59 19.77 -7.13
C ARG A 35 4.56 19.51 -5.63
N LEU A 36 4.48 20.59 -4.86
CA LEU A 36 4.10 20.60 -3.44
C LEU A 36 2.70 21.20 -3.31
N GLU A 37 1.86 20.56 -2.47
CA GLU A 37 0.49 20.99 -2.22
C GLU A 37 0.20 20.93 -0.73
N ALA A 38 -0.12 22.07 -0.12
CA ALA A 38 -0.48 22.14 1.30
C ALA A 38 -1.90 21.64 1.53
N ASN A 39 -2.12 20.95 2.66
CA ASN A 39 -3.43 20.47 3.10
C ASN A 39 -4.16 19.62 2.03
N ALA A 40 -3.40 18.82 1.27
CA ALA A 40 -3.93 18.05 0.15
C ALA A 40 -4.86 16.91 0.63
N PRO A 41 -6.13 16.85 0.17
CA PRO A 41 -7.07 15.82 0.60
C PRO A 41 -6.59 14.43 0.13
N LEU A 42 -6.47 13.47 1.07
CA LEU A 42 -6.03 12.11 0.76
C LEU A 42 -7.18 11.14 0.49
N ALA A 43 -8.41 11.47 0.88
CA ALA A 43 -9.57 10.61 0.64
C ALA A 43 -9.69 10.22 -0.84
N ASP A 44 -9.50 11.18 -1.76
CA ASP A 44 -9.57 10.92 -3.21
C ASP A 44 -8.41 10.09 -3.77
N LEU A 45 -7.34 9.94 -3.00
CA LEU A 45 -6.15 9.18 -3.37
C LEU A 45 -6.17 7.76 -2.78
N THR A 46 -7.16 7.42 -1.94
CA THR A 46 -7.33 6.10 -1.34
C THR A 46 -8.53 5.36 -1.93
N TRP A 47 -8.47 4.05 -1.92
CA TRP A 47 -9.58 3.23 -2.40
C TRP A 47 -10.76 3.25 -1.43
N PHE A 48 -10.53 3.43 -0.14
CA PHE A 48 -11.60 3.63 0.84
C PHE A 48 -12.38 4.93 0.63
N ARG A 49 -11.79 5.93 -0.02
CA ARG A 49 -12.38 7.26 -0.14
C ARG A 49 -12.69 7.89 1.21
N ALA A 50 -11.80 7.70 2.19
CA ALA A 50 -11.93 8.19 3.55
C ALA A 50 -10.58 8.69 4.08
N GLY A 51 -10.63 9.48 5.15
CA GLY A 51 -9.48 10.02 5.86
C GLY A 51 -9.19 11.48 5.59
N GLY A 52 -8.34 12.06 6.43
CA GLY A 52 -7.94 13.45 6.41
C GLY A 52 -6.93 13.80 5.32
N ALA A 53 -6.38 15.02 5.40
CA ALA A 53 -5.44 15.56 4.44
C ALA A 53 -3.98 15.18 4.76
N ALA A 54 -3.11 15.20 3.76
CA ALA A 54 -1.67 15.33 3.96
C ALA A 54 -1.37 16.77 4.41
N GLU A 55 -0.48 16.96 5.39
CA GLU A 55 -0.02 18.31 5.72
C GLU A 55 0.63 18.95 4.50
N VAL A 56 1.54 18.23 3.81
CA VAL A 56 2.01 18.58 2.47
C VAL A 56 2.06 17.31 1.61
N LEU A 57 1.52 17.37 0.39
CA LEU A 57 1.69 16.34 -0.62
C LEU A 57 2.80 16.73 -1.58
N PHE A 58 3.78 15.84 -1.77
CA PHE A 58 4.87 16.01 -2.73
C PHE A 58 4.73 15.01 -3.88
N ALA A 59 4.72 15.52 -5.11
CA ALA A 59 4.79 14.73 -6.32
C ALA A 59 6.08 15.10 -7.08
N PRO A 60 7.17 14.30 -6.96
CA PRO A 60 8.45 14.60 -7.59
C PRO A 60 8.37 14.53 -9.11
N ALA A 61 9.15 15.39 -9.78
CA ALA A 61 9.24 15.43 -11.23
C ALA A 61 10.02 14.22 -11.79
N ASP A 62 11.00 13.72 -11.04
CA ASP A 62 11.87 12.57 -11.36
C ASP A 62 12.67 12.13 -10.13
N GLU A 63 13.60 11.16 -10.31
CA GLU A 63 14.50 10.67 -9.25
C GLU A 63 15.44 11.74 -8.70
N GLU A 64 15.92 12.67 -9.54
CA GLU A 64 16.82 13.75 -9.12
C GLU A 64 16.10 14.74 -8.22
N ASP A 65 14.86 15.10 -8.58
CA ASP A 65 14.01 15.99 -7.78
C ASP A 65 13.65 15.34 -6.42
N LEU A 66 13.33 14.04 -6.44
CA LEU A 66 13.11 13.26 -5.22
C LEU A 66 14.35 13.26 -4.31
N SER A 67 15.52 12.94 -4.87
CA SER A 67 16.79 12.91 -4.13
C SER A 67 17.14 14.29 -3.57
N ALA A 68 17.03 15.34 -4.37
CA ALA A 68 17.31 16.71 -3.95
C ALA A 68 16.38 17.17 -2.80
N PHE A 69 15.09 16.84 -2.90
CA PHE A 69 14.12 17.14 -1.84
C PHE A 69 14.49 16.40 -0.54
N LEU A 70 14.78 15.11 -0.58
CA LEU A 70 15.13 14.32 0.59
C LEU A 70 16.39 14.80 1.28
N LYS A 71 17.40 15.24 0.51
CA LYS A 71 18.64 15.84 1.03
C LYS A 71 18.43 17.18 1.71
N ALA A 72 17.53 17.99 1.18
CA ALA A 72 17.35 19.38 1.60
C ALA A 72 16.21 19.60 2.60
N LYS A 73 15.26 18.65 2.73
CA LYS A 73 14.17 18.79 3.69
C LYS A 73 14.70 18.84 5.13
N PRO A 74 14.09 19.60 6.05
CA PRO A 74 14.48 19.58 7.45
C PRO A 74 14.39 18.16 8.03
N ALA A 75 15.42 17.73 8.75
CA ALA A 75 15.52 16.36 9.29
C ALA A 75 14.33 15.98 10.20
N ALA A 76 13.80 16.96 10.94
CA ALA A 76 12.64 16.76 11.82
C ALA A 76 11.31 16.60 11.08
N VAL A 77 11.23 16.87 9.77
CA VAL A 77 10.01 16.70 8.98
C VAL A 77 9.88 15.25 8.56
N PRO A 78 8.85 14.54 9.06
CA PRO A 78 8.61 13.16 8.67
C PRO A 78 8.09 13.09 7.23
N PHE A 79 8.23 11.91 6.61
CA PHE A 79 7.60 11.65 5.33
C PHE A 79 6.97 10.25 5.29
N TYR A 80 5.97 10.10 4.42
CA TYR A 80 5.27 8.86 4.16
C TYR A 80 5.13 8.68 2.66
N VAL A 81 5.33 7.45 2.16
CA VAL A 81 5.16 7.14 0.74
C VAL A 81 3.84 6.44 0.54
N ILE A 82 3.06 6.93 -0.41
CA ILE A 82 1.81 6.29 -0.82
C ILE A 82 1.85 5.92 -2.30
N GLY A 83 1.31 4.74 -2.62
CA GLY A 83 1.06 4.31 -3.99
C GLY A 83 -0.34 4.72 -4.44
N VAL A 84 -1.08 3.75 -5.01
CA VAL A 84 -2.47 3.94 -5.47
C VAL A 84 -3.51 3.87 -4.34
N GLY A 85 -3.09 3.77 -3.09
CA GLY A 85 -3.99 3.77 -1.93
C GLY A 85 -4.89 2.55 -1.78
N SER A 86 -4.55 1.43 -2.44
CA SER A 86 -5.36 0.20 -2.44
C SER A 86 -5.22 -0.66 -1.18
N ASN A 87 -4.21 -0.40 -0.36
CA ASN A 87 -3.97 -1.09 0.91
C ASN A 87 -3.70 -0.07 2.04
N LEU A 88 -4.48 1.01 2.07
CA LEU A 88 -4.22 2.16 2.92
C LEU A 88 -5.52 2.67 3.55
N LEU A 89 -5.49 2.87 4.86
CA LEU A 89 -6.47 3.64 5.62
C LEU A 89 -5.78 4.88 6.20
N VAL A 90 -6.26 6.05 5.81
CA VAL A 90 -5.82 7.34 6.34
C VAL A 90 -6.75 7.73 7.48
N ARG A 91 -6.20 8.07 8.65
CA ARG A 91 -6.96 8.55 9.79
C ARG A 91 -7.46 9.96 9.58
N ASP A 92 -8.57 10.31 10.21
CA ASP A 92 -9.32 11.54 9.91
C ASP A 92 -8.59 12.83 10.32
N GLY A 93 -7.67 12.80 11.28
CA GLY A 93 -6.81 13.94 11.65
C GLY A 93 -5.72 14.25 10.61
N GLY A 94 -5.60 13.43 9.56
CA GLY A 94 -4.64 13.62 8.48
C GLY A 94 -3.25 13.08 8.77
N VAL A 95 -2.32 13.35 7.87
CA VAL A 95 -0.93 12.83 7.91
C VAL A 95 0.02 13.99 8.10
N PRO A 96 0.66 14.12 9.29
CA PRO A 96 1.68 15.14 9.55
C PRO A 96 2.93 14.95 8.68
N GLY A 97 3.57 16.05 8.31
CA GLY A 97 4.77 16.04 7.49
C GLY A 97 4.46 15.94 5.99
N VAL A 98 5.30 15.25 5.25
CA VAL A 98 5.21 15.17 3.79
C VAL A 98 4.73 13.79 3.34
N VAL A 99 3.63 13.75 2.61
CA VAL A 99 3.20 12.55 1.87
C VAL A 99 3.81 12.60 0.48
N ILE A 100 4.63 11.62 0.14
CA ILE A 100 5.28 11.50 -1.18
C ILE A 100 4.46 10.54 -2.03
N ARG A 101 4.03 11.00 -3.21
CA ARG A 101 3.32 10.17 -4.18
C ARG A 101 4.04 10.24 -5.53
N LEU A 102 4.61 9.14 -5.94
CA LEU A 102 5.27 9.02 -7.23
C LEU A 102 4.23 9.06 -8.35
N GLY A 103 4.51 9.88 -9.37
CA GLY A 103 3.64 10.14 -10.51
C GLY A 103 4.12 9.49 -11.82
N ARG A 104 3.70 10.08 -12.94
CA ARG A 104 4.00 9.61 -14.31
C ARG A 104 5.46 9.23 -14.57
N PRO A 105 6.49 10.00 -14.13
CA PRO A 105 7.89 9.68 -14.41
C PRO A 105 8.34 8.32 -13.86
N PHE A 106 7.59 7.77 -12.92
CA PHE A 106 7.88 6.49 -12.27
C PHE A 106 6.91 5.36 -12.71
N MET A 107 6.22 5.53 -13.86
CA MET A 107 5.21 4.56 -14.34
C MET A 107 5.66 3.72 -15.54
N ASP A 108 6.86 3.94 -16.07
CA ASP A 108 7.30 3.25 -17.27
C ASP A 108 7.57 1.77 -16.98
N VAL A 109 7.26 0.94 -17.98
CA VAL A 109 7.60 -0.47 -18.01
C VAL A 109 8.30 -0.72 -19.32
N VAL A 110 9.54 -1.22 -19.26
CA VAL A 110 10.41 -1.43 -20.44
C VAL A 110 11.07 -2.80 -20.38
N LEU A 111 11.44 -3.34 -21.55
CA LEU A 111 12.29 -4.53 -21.64
C LEU A 111 13.72 -4.17 -21.25
N GLU A 112 14.36 -5.04 -20.47
CA GLU A 112 15.76 -4.89 -20.06
C GLU A 112 16.48 -6.26 -20.08
N GLY A 113 16.89 -6.67 -21.27
CA GLY A 113 17.51 -7.97 -21.52
C GLY A 113 16.50 -9.09 -21.76
N ASP A 114 16.97 -10.33 -21.77
CA ASP A 114 16.16 -11.51 -22.11
C ASP A 114 15.18 -11.86 -20.99
N ASN A 115 13.89 -11.82 -21.30
CA ASN A 115 12.79 -12.12 -20.38
C ASN A 115 12.79 -11.27 -19.10
N ARG A 116 13.33 -10.04 -19.19
CA ARG A 116 13.34 -9.08 -18.08
C ARG A 116 12.54 -7.85 -18.40
N ILE A 117 11.87 -7.34 -17.39
CA ILE A 117 11.22 -6.03 -17.45
C ILE A 117 11.69 -5.16 -16.29
N ARG A 118 12.01 -3.90 -16.59
CA ARG A 118 12.12 -2.86 -15.57
C ARG A 118 10.80 -2.13 -15.48
N ALA A 119 10.25 -2.08 -14.29
CA ALA A 119 8.98 -1.38 -14.00
C ALA A 119 9.21 -0.29 -12.96
N GLY A 120 8.76 0.92 -13.25
CA GLY A 120 8.75 2.02 -12.29
C GLY A 120 7.82 1.74 -11.11
N ALA A 121 8.16 2.24 -9.93
CA ALA A 121 7.45 1.93 -8.70
C ALA A 121 5.98 2.43 -8.67
N ALA A 122 5.65 3.45 -9.46
CA ALA A 122 4.28 3.92 -9.63
C ALA A 122 3.50 3.20 -10.74
N ALA A 123 4.14 2.31 -11.52
CA ALA A 123 3.45 1.47 -12.48
C ALA A 123 2.46 0.55 -11.76
N LEU A 124 1.27 0.39 -12.32
CA LEU A 124 0.29 -0.55 -11.79
C LEU A 124 0.79 -1.99 -11.99
N ASP A 125 0.59 -2.85 -11.01
CA ASP A 125 0.94 -4.27 -11.06
C ASP A 125 0.32 -4.94 -12.29
N VAL A 126 -0.96 -4.66 -12.57
CA VAL A 126 -1.66 -5.15 -13.75
C VAL A 126 -1.04 -4.69 -15.07
N ARG A 127 -0.46 -3.48 -15.11
CA ARG A 127 0.23 -2.97 -16.30
C ARG A 127 1.54 -3.72 -16.54
N ALA A 128 2.31 -3.99 -15.49
CA ALA A 128 3.54 -4.77 -15.57
C ALA A 128 3.25 -6.22 -16.03
N ALA A 129 2.21 -6.88 -15.46
CA ALA A 129 1.76 -8.19 -15.89
C ALA A 129 1.36 -8.21 -17.38
N ARG A 130 0.59 -7.22 -17.83
CA ARG A 130 0.14 -7.10 -19.22
C ARG A 130 1.32 -6.88 -20.17
N PHE A 131 2.24 -6.01 -19.82
CA PHE A 131 3.44 -5.73 -20.61
C PHE A 131 4.29 -7.00 -20.76
N ALA A 132 4.52 -7.76 -19.68
CA ALA A 132 5.23 -9.03 -19.73
C ALA A 132 4.54 -10.03 -20.66
N ALA A 133 3.20 -10.19 -20.56
CA ALA A 133 2.43 -11.07 -21.44
C ALA A 133 2.54 -10.68 -22.91
N GLU A 134 2.50 -9.39 -23.23
CA GLU A 134 2.65 -8.87 -24.60
C GLU A 134 4.01 -9.19 -25.22
N HIS A 135 5.04 -9.36 -24.38
CA HIS A 135 6.40 -9.75 -24.78
C HIS A 135 6.71 -11.24 -24.56
N SER A 136 5.67 -12.09 -24.38
CA SER A 136 5.82 -13.53 -24.17
C SER A 136 6.69 -13.90 -22.95
N ILE A 137 6.64 -13.06 -21.91
CA ILE A 137 7.34 -13.27 -20.64
C ILE A 137 6.33 -13.79 -19.60
N ASP A 138 6.49 -15.03 -19.18
CA ASP A 138 5.70 -15.69 -18.16
C ASP A 138 6.26 -15.43 -16.74
N SER A 139 5.59 -15.94 -15.72
CA SER A 139 5.88 -15.87 -14.28
C SER A 139 5.43 -14.57 -13.59
N LEU A 140 4.94 -13.56 -14.32
CA LEU A 140 4.44 -12.30 -13.75
C LEU A 140 2.90 -12.22 -13.72
N THR A 141 2.20 -13.27 -14.10
CA THR A 141 0.72 -13.31 -14.17
C THR A 141 0.04 -13.01 -12.84
N PHE A 142 0.66 -13.39 -11.71
CA PHE A 142 0.14 -13.15 -10.36
C PHE A 142 -0.06 -11.65 -10.06
N LEU A 143 0.73 -10.76 -10.67
CA LEU A 143 0.57 -9.30 -10.54
C LEU A 143 -0.80 -8.82 -11.04
N ARG A 144 -1.46 -9.57 -11.95
CA ARG A 144 -2.84 -9.30 -12.35
C ARG A 144 -3.82 -9.39 -11.17
N GLY A 145 -3.49 -10.22 -10.18
CA GLY A 145 -4.28 -10.41 -8.97
C GLY A 145 -4.07 -9.32 -7.90
N ILE A 146 -3.08 -8.42 -8.06
CA ILE A 146 -2.73 -7.41 -7.08
C ILE A 146 -3.24 -6.05 -7.56
N PRO A 147 -4.18 -5.44 -6.83
CA PRO A 147 -4.72 -4.11 -7.18
C PRO A 147 -3.82 -3.00 -6.61
N GLY A 148 -2.56 -2.97 -7.01
CA GLY A 148 -1.54 -2.12 -6.44
C GLY A 148 -0.63 -1.48 -7.47
N SER A 149 0.50 -0.99 -6.99
CA SER A 149 1.63 -0.53 -7.78
C SER A 149 2.88 -1.30 -7.39
N ILE A 150 3.85 -1.34 -8.29
CA ILE A 150 5.13 -2.06 -8.12
C ILE A 150 5.82 -1.68 -6.80
N GLY A 151 5.84 -0.39 -6.41
CA GLY A 151 6.42 0.03 -5.12
C GLY A 151 5.68 -0.58 -3.91
N GLY A 152 4.35 -0.71 -4.00
CA GLY A 152 3.56 -1.42 -2.99
C GLY A 152 3.84 -2.92 -2.97
N ALA A 153 3.96 -3.56 -4.14
CA ALA A 153 4.31 -4.97 -4.25
C ALA A 153 5.71 -5.24 -3.67
N LEU A 154 6.70 -4.37 -3.93
CA LEU A 154 8.03 -4.45 -3.32
C LEU A 154 7.97 -4.36 -1.79
N ARG A 155 7.22 -3.39 -1.25
CA ARG A 155 7.12 -3.15 0.20
C ARG A 155 6.44 -4.31 0.95
N MET A 156 5.48 -4.96 0.30
CA MET A 156 4.63 -5.96 0.92
C MET A 156 4.99 -7.41 0.52
N ASN A 157 6.03 -7.65 -0.25
CA ASN A 157 6.19 -8.92 -0.95
C ASN A 157 4.85 -9.33 -1.56
N GLY A 158 4.29 -8.44 -2.37
CA GLY A 158 2.95 -8.58 -2.92
C GLY A 158 2.80 -9.93 -3.63
N GLY A 159 1.74 -10.64 -3.32
CA GLY A 159 1.50 -11.96 -3.88
C GLY A 159 0.02 -12.32 -4.00
N ALA A 160 -0.29 -13.07 -5.04
CA ALA A 160 -1.63 -13.57 -5.34
C ALA A 160 -1.54 -14.82 -6.23
N TYR A 161 -2.52 -15.69 -6.18
CA TYR A 161 -2.64 -16.85 -7.08
C TYR A 161 -1.37 -17.71 -7.20
N GLY A 162 -0.67 -17.91 -6.08
CA GLY A 162 0.49 -18.79 -5.98
C GLY A 162 1.84 -18.17 -6.36
N GLY A 163 1.88 -16.89 -6.77
CA GLY A 163 3.13 -16.16 -7.01
C GLY A 163 3.30 -15.00 -6.03
N GLU A 164 4.54 -14.63 -5.75
CA GLU A 164 4.93 -13.50 -4.93
C GLU A 164 6.05 -12.68 -5.59
N THR A 165 6.18 -11.42 -5.19
CA THR A 165 7.22 -10.51 -5.72
C THR A 165 8.62 -11.10 -5.62
N LYS A 166 8.94 -11.78 -4.50
CA LYS A 166 10.24 -12.43 -4.29
C LYS A 166 10.58 -13.50 -5.34
N ASP A 167 9.58 -14.10 -5.99
CA ASP A 167 9.81 -15.21 -6.93
C ASP A 167 10.39 -14.71 -8.27
N VAL A 168 10.22 -13.42 -8.56
CA VAL A 168 10.58 -12.81 -9.85
C VAL A 168 11.51 -11.59 -9.73
N LEU A 169 11.70 -11.06 -8.53
CA LEU A 169 12.53 -9.86 -8.31
C LEU A 169 14.01 -10.18 -8.52
N VAL A 170 14.69 -9.39 -9.36
CA VAL A 170 16.15 -9.37 -9.51
C VAL A 170 16.74 -8.29 -8.60
N GLU A 171 16.29 -7.06 -8.77
CA GLU A 171 16.71 -5.92 -7.97
C GLU A 171 15.59 -4.89 -7.80
N ALA A 172 15.65 -4.13 -6.72
CA ALA A 172 14.84 -2.95 -6.48
C ALA A 172 15.74 -1.72 -6.32
N ARG A 173 15.35 -0.58 -6.92
CA ARG A 173 16.04 0.70 -6.77
C ARG A 173 15.18 1.64 -5.94
N GLY A 174 15.84 2.48 -5.12
CA GLY A 174 15.14 3.48 -4.32
C GLY A 174 16.09 4.41 -3.61
N PHE A 175 15.53 5.43 -2.98
CA PHE A 175 16.26 6.42 -2.19
C PHE A 175 15.93 6.29 -0.72
N ASP A 176 16.94 6.41 0.15
CA ASP A 176 16.72 6.51 1.61
C ASP A 176 16.21 7.91 2.00
N GLY A 177 15.88 8.08 3.28
CA GLY A 177 15.41 9.37 3.81
C GLY A 177 16.42 10.50 3.74
N GLN A 178 17.69 10.23 3.42
CA GLN A 178 18.77 11.18 3.16
C GLN A 178 18.97 11.44 1.67
N GLY A 179 18.18 10.81 0.79
CA GLY A 179 18.27 10.98 -0.65
C GLY A 179 19.44 10.26 -1.31
N ASN A 180 20.03 9.25 -0.67
CA ASN A 180 21.04 8.40 -1.29
C ASN A 180 20.36 7.26 -2.06
N LEU A 181 20.87 6.96 -3.24
CA LEU A 181 20.39 5.86 -4.07
C LEU A 181 20.88 4.52 -3.51
N HIS A 182 19.96 3.57 -3.41
CA HIS A 182 20.23 2.17 -3.08
C HIS A 182 19.72 1.26 -4.20
N VAL A 183 20.51 0.21 -4.49
CA VAL A 183 20.12 -0.90 -5.35
C VAL A 183 20.19 -2.15 -4.48
N LEU A 184 19.03 -2.76 -4.24
CA LEU A 184 18.88 -3.93 -3.39
C LEU A 184 18.62 -5.16 -4.25
N SER A 185 19.39 -6.22 -4.03
CA SER A 185 19.09 -7.54 -4.59
C SER A 185 17.85 -8.13 -3.95
N ASN A 186 17.31 -9.20 -4.54
CA ASN A 186 16.21 -9.97 -3.93
C ASN A 186 16.58 -10.45 -2.51
N ALA A 187 17.83 -10.86 -2.27
CA ALA A 187 18.29 -11.31 -0.95
C ALA A 187 18.29 -10.16 0.09
N ASP A 188 18.66 -8.94 -0.32
CA ASP A 188 18.67 -7.76 0.55
C ASP A 188 17.26 -7.36 1.00
N MET A 189 16.25 -7.71 0.21
CA MET A 189 14.85 -7.46 0.53
C MET A 189 14.33 -8.29 1.70
N LYS A 190 14.97 -9.38 2.08
CA LYS A 190 14.65 -10.26 3.24
C LYS A 190 13.14 -10.53 3.34
N TYR A 191 12.55 -10.93 2.23
CA TYR A 191 11.10 -11.13 2.12
C TYR A 191 10.57 -12.22 3.01
N THR A 192 9.45 -11.92 3.65
CA THR A 192 8.57 -12.88 4.33
C THR A 192 7.12 -12.67 3.88
N TYR A 193 6.17 -13.42 4.43
CA TYR A 193 4.76 -13.26 4.08
C TYR A 193 4.27 -11.85 4.38
N ARG A 194 3.83 -11.13 3.34
CA ARG A 194 3.34 -9.74 3.41
C ARG A 194 4.31 -8.75 4.08
N HIS A 195 5.61 -8.98 3.92
CA HIS A 195 6.63 -8.13 4.51
C HIS A 195 7.93 -8.11 3.69
N SER A 196 8.57 -6.94 3.66
CA SER A 196 9.93 -6.72 3.18
C SER A 196 10.80 -6.25 4.34
N GLY A 197 12.01 -6.78 4.46
CA GLY A 197 13.02 -6.32 5.43
C GLY A 197 13.83 -5.10 4.97
N ALA A 198 13.52 -4.52 3.82
CA ALA A 198 14.11 -3.26 3.40
C ALA A 198 13.72 -2.12 4.38
N SER A 199 14.62 -1.15 4.58
CA SER A 199 14.41 -0.03 5.49
C SER A 199 13.06 0.67 5.22
N GLU A 200 12.34 1.07 6.28
CA GLU A 200 11.03 1.71 6.16
C GLU A 200 11.09 3.09 5.50
N ASP A 201 12.21 3.79 5.62
CA ASP A 201 12.46 5.09 5.01
C ASP A 201 12.87 5.00 3.53
N LEU A 202 13.06 3.78 2.99
CA LEU A 202 13.42 3.60 1.59
C LEU A 202 12.20 3.85 0.68
N ILE A 203 12.37 4.73 -0.29
CA ILE A 203 11.38 5.06 -1.32
C ILE A 203 11.77 4.32 -2.60
N PHE A 204 11.08 3.24 -2.91
CA PHE A 204 11.33 2.52 -4.17
C PHE A 204 10.95 3.37 -5.37
N THR A 205 11.80 3.39 -6.40
CA THR A 205 11.57 4.09 -7.67
C THR A 205 11.41 3.15 -8.86
N SER A 206 12.03 1.97 -8.83
CA SER A 206 11.82 0.93 -9.83
C SER A 206 12.19 -0.47 -9.33
N ALA A 207 11.75 -1.49 -10.08
CA ALA A 207 12.14 -2.89 -9.91
C ALA A 207 12.55 -3.51 -11.25
N LEU A 208 13.52 -4.41 -11.23
CA LEU A 208 13.84 -5.31 -12.33
C LEU A 208 13.31 -6.70 -12.01
N PHE A 209 12.46 -7.23 -12.87
CA PHE A 209 11.88 -8.56 -12.75
C PHE A 209 12.43 -9.50 -13.82
N GLN A 210 12.67 -10.75 -13.44
CA GLN A 210 13.01 -11.84 -14.31
C GLN A 210 11.82 -12.78 -14.46
N GLY A 211 11.31 -12.92 -15.67
CA GLY A 211 10.36 -13.98 -16.02
C GLY A 211 11.02 -15.12 -16.78
N LYS A 212 10.19 -15.93 -17.42
CA LYS A 212 10.56 -17.07 -18.27
C LYS A 212 9.92 -16.89 -19.64
N PRO A 213 10.50 -17.45 -20.72
CA PRO A 213 9.82 -17.51 -22.00
C PRO A 213 8.47 -18.22 -21.86
N GLY A 214 7.44 -17.69 -22.49
CA GLY A 214 6.10 -18.27 -22.46
C GLY A 214 5.34 -18.04 -23.77
N VAL A 215 4.16 -18.62 -23.87
CA VAL A 215 3.25 -18.41 -24.99
C VAL A 215 2.28 -17.29 -24.62
N LYS A 216 2.29 -16.18 -25.36
CA LYS A 216 1.47 -14.99 -25.09
C LYS A 216 -0.01 -15.33 -24.83
N ALA A 217 -0.59 -16.20 -25.67
CA ALA A 217 -2.01 -16.56 -25.54
C ALA A 217 -2.31 -17.27 -24.20
N ASP A 218 -1.43 -18.16 -23.76
CA ASP A 218 -1.59 -18.90 -22.51
C ASP A 218 -1.43 -17.97 -21.29
N ILE A 219 -0.48 -17.05 -21.35
CA ILE A 219 -0.27 -16.05 -20.29
C ILE A 219 -1.49 -15.15 -20.15
N LEU A 220 -2.03 -14.66 -21.29
CA LEU A 220 -3.24 -13.83 -21.27
C LEU A 220 -4.45 -14.60 -20.75
N ALA A 221 -4.64 -15.84 -21.16
CA ALA A 221 -5.72 -16.69 -20.65
C ALA A 221 -5.59 -16.95 -19.13
N ALA A 222 -4.37 -17.11 -18.61
CA ALA A 222 -4.14 -17.21 -17.16
C ALA A 222 -4.50 -15.91 -16.42
N MET A 223 -4.18 -14.75 -17.00
CA MET A 223 -4.58 -13.45 -16.45
C MET A 223 -6.09 -13.24 -16.44
N ASP A 224 -6.80 -13.70 -17.47
CA ASP A 224 -8.27 -13.59 -17.55
C ASP A 224 -8.93 -14.46 -16.47
N LYS A 225 -8.45 -15.68 -16.24
CA LYS A 225 -8.90 -16.54 -15.12
C LYS A 225 -8.72 -15.89 -13.76
N ILE A 226 -7.59 -15.19 -13.53
CA ILE A 226 -7.37 -14.43 -12.30
C ILE A 226 -8.42 -13.32 -12.16
N THR A 227 -8.73 -12.61 -13.24
CA THR A 227 -9.73 -11.54 -13.25
C THR A 227 -11.11 -12.08 -12.90
N GLU A 228 -11.55 -13.14 -13.59
CA GLU A 228 -12.84 -13.82 -13.37
C GLU A 228 -12.97 -14.30 -11.92
N SER A 229 -11.92 -14.95 -11.39
CA SER A 229 -11.90 -15.42 -10.00
C SER A 229 -12.05 -14.27 -9.00
N ARG A 230 -11.39 -13.14 -9.24
CA ARG A 230 -11.51 -11.96 -8.37
C ARG A 230 -12.91 -11.34 -8.43
N GLU A 231 -13.47 -11.22 -9.63
CA GLU A 231 -14.82 -10.67 -9.82
C GLU A 231 -15.89 -11.52 -9.12
N ALA A 232 -15.72 -12.84 -9.15
CA ALA A 232 -16.63 -13.78 -8.51
C ALA A 232 -16.53 -13.80 -6.97
N THR A 233 -15.34 -13.50 -6.41
CA THR A 233 -15.08 -13.75 -4.98
C THR A 233 -14.78 -12.49 -4.16
N GLN A 234 -14.53 -11.34 -4.76
CA GLN A 234 -14.10 -10.13 -4.07
C GLN A 234 -14.95 -8.91 -4.48
N PRO A 235 -15.21 -7.98 -3.55
CA PRO A 235 -16.01 -6.78 -3.82
C PRO A 235 -15.17 -5.72 -4.56
N ILE A 236 -14.60 -6.07 -5.73
CA ILE A 236 -13.63 -5.23 -6.45
C ILE A 236 -14.18 -3.90 -6.98
N LYS A 237 -15.51 -3.76 -7.05
CA LYS A 237 -16.19 -2.52 -7.47
C LYS A 237 -16.54 -1.61 -6.30
N SER A 238 -16.29 -2.07 -5.07
CA SER A 238 -16.60 -1.33 -3.84
C SER A 238 -15.42 -0.47 -3.39
N ARG A 239 -15.71 0.54 -2.56
CA ARG A 239 -14.68 1.34 -1.89
C ARG A 239 -14.07 0.55 -0.73
N THR A 240 -12.95 -0.12 -0.99
CA THR A 240 -12.31 -1.04 -0.03
C THR A 240 -10.80 -0.99 -0.12
N GLY A 241 -10.11 -1.26 0.97
CA GLY A 241 -8.65 -1.39 1.03
C GLY A 241 -8.11 -2.79 0.74
N GLY A 242 -8.90 -3.69 0.11
CA GLY A 242 -8.51 -5.08 -0.11
C GLY A 242 -8.69 -5.95 1.16
N SER A 243 -7.90 -7.01 1.26
CA SER A 243 -7.89 -7.88 2.44
C SER A 243 -7.51 -7.10 3.68
N THR A 244 -8.41 -7.02 4.66
CA THR A 244 -8.20 -6.23 5.87
C THR A 244 -7.17 -6.84 6.79
N PHE A 245 -7.19 -8.16 6.93
CA PHE A 245 -6.31 -8.90 7.85
C PHE A 245 -5.50 -9.96 7.11
N LYS A 246 -4.27 -10.18 7.59
CA LYS A 246 -3.43 -11.28 7.15
C LYS A 246 -4.07 -12.63 7.54
N ASN A 247 -3.82 -13.68 6.77
CA ASN A 247 -4.20 -15.01 7.19
C ASN A 247 -3.29 -15.47 8.33
N PRO A 248 -3.84 -15.83 9.52
CA PRO A 248 -3.06 -16.43 10.59
C PRO A 248 -2.54 -17.82 10.19
N PRO A 249 -1.44 -18.30 10.78
CA PRO A 249 -0.94 -19.64 10.51
C PRO A 249 -2.03 -20.71 10.68
N GLY A 250 -2.24 -21.52 9.63
CA GLY A 250 -3.25 -22.60 9.64
C GLY A 250 -4.70 -22.15 9.47
N HIS A 251 -4.97 -20.86 9.34
CA HIS A 251 -6.35 -20.33 9.25
C HIS A 251 -6.53 -19.41 8.05
N LYS A 252 -7.79 -19.21 7.67
CA LYS A 252 -8.23 -18.17 6.71
C LYS A 252 -8.99 -17.09 7.47
N SER A 253 -8.52 -15.85 7.39
CA SER A 253 -9.15 -14.72 8.11
C SER A 253 -10.63 -14.57 7.79
N TRP A 254 -11.03 -14.72 6.51
CA TRP A 254 -12.43 -14.60 6.12
C TRP A 254 -13.33 -15.64 6.79
N GLN A 255 -12.86 -16.88 7.02
CA GLN A 255 -13.62 -17.93 7.73
C GLN A 255 -13.80 -17.58 9.19
N LEU A 256 -12.72 -17.18 9.88
CA LEU A 256 -12.78 -16.77 11.28
C LEU A 256 -13.73 -15.58 11.50
N ILE A 257 -13.75 -14.63 10.56
CA ILE A 257 -14.62 -13.45 10.60
C ILE A 257 -16.08 -13.86 10.38
N ASP A 258 -16.33 -14.77 9.45
CA ASP A 258 -17.67 -15.30 9.18
C ASP A 258 -18.23 -16.09 10.37
N GLU A 259 -17.42 -17.00 10.93
CA GLU A 259 -17.76 -17.79 12.12
C GLU A 259 -17.98 -16.94 13.39
N ALA A 260 -17.34 -15.76 13.43
CA ALA A 260 -17.58 -14.77 14.49
C ALA A 260 -18.87 -13.95 14.28
N GLY A 261 -19.66 -14.24 13.24
CA GLY A 261 -20.93 -13.57 12.93
C GLY A 261 -20.77 -12.14 12.45
N MET A 262 -19.63 -11.81 11.83
CA MET A 262 -19.32 -10.44 11.41
C MET A 262 -19.71 -10.14 9.96
N ARG A 263 -20.18 -11.11 9.18
CA ARG A 263 -20.67 -10.87 7.80
C ARG A 263 -21.77 -9.82 7.79
N GLY A 264 -21.59 -8.75 7.00
CA GLY A 264 -22.58 -7.66 6.90
C GLY A 264 -22.68 -6.75 8.13
N PHE A 265 -21.87 -6.98 9.20
CA PHE A 265 -21.84 -6.10 10.36
C PHE A 265 -21.32 -4.70 9.99
N SER A 266 -21.91 -3.65 10.59
CA SER A 266 -21.61 -2.27 10.22
C SER A 266 -21.32 -1.40 11.45
N VAL A 267 -20.49 -0.37 11.23
CA VAL A 267 -20.28 0.77 12.13
C VAL A 267 -20.51 2.03 11.29
N GLY A 268 -21.66 2.67 11.46
CA GLY A 268 -22.09 3.70 10.52
C GLY A 268 -22.10 3.19 9.07
N PRO A 269 -21.57 3.95 8.10
CA PRO A 269 -21.47 3.53 6.69
C PRO A 269 -20.30 2.57 6.39
N ALA A 270 -19.49 2.19 7.37
CA ALA A 270 -18.47 1.18 7.23
C ALA A 270 -19.06 -0.22 7.46
N LYS A 271 -18.85 -1.18 6.53
CA LYS A 271 -19.50 -2.49 6.55
C LYS A 271 -18.52 -3.61 6.24
N VAL A 272 -18.66 -4.74 6.92
CA VAL A 272 -18.00 -6.00 6.52
C VAL A 272 -18.70 -6.55 5.28
N SER A 273 -17.94 -6.81 4.23
CA SER A 273 -18.48 -7.31 2.95
C SER A 273 -19.28 -8.62 3.13
N GLU A 274 -20.45 -8.67 2.53
CA GLU A 274 -21.26 -9.90 2.48
C GLU A 274 -20.67 -10.94 1.51
N LEU A 275 -19.97 -10.47 0.46
CA LEU A 275 -19.34 -11.36 -0.52
C LEU A 275 -18.08 -12.03 0.04
N HIS A 276 -17.23 -11.24 0.74
CA HIS A 276 -15.97 -11.73 1.31
C HIS A 276 -15.67 -11.05 2.64
N CYS A 277 -15.81 -11.76 3.76
CA CYS A 277 -15.77 -11.18 5.10
C CYS A 277 -14.45 -10.52 5.50
N ASN A 278 -13.32 -10.82 4.82
CA ASN A 278 -12.05 -10.14 5.07
C ASN A 278 -11.89 -8.82 4.29
N PHE A 279 -13.00 -8.22 3.83
CA PHE A 279 -13.04 -6.92 3.17
C PHE A 279 -13.96 -5.97 3.93
N LEU A 280 -13.44 -4.83 4.33
CA LEU A 280 -14.24 -3.72 4.82
C LEU A 280 -14.61 -2.81 3.65
N ILE A 281 -15.83 -2.30 3.64
CA ILE A 281 -16.38 -1.47 2.58
C ILE A 281 -16.85 -0.14 3.17
N ASN A 282 -16.54 0.95 2.51
CA ASN A 282 -17.19 2.24 2.71
C ASN A 282 -18.40 2.33 1.76
N GLU A 283 -19.61 2.16 2.28
CA GLU A 283 -20.86 2.25 1.51
C GLU A 283 -21.20 3.69 1.05
N GLY A 284 -20.46 4.67 1.58
CA GLY A 284 -20.56 6.10 1.24
C GLY A 284 -20.57 6.94 2.51
N GLY A 285 -19.55 7.83 2.63
CA GLY A 285 -19.45 8.76 3.76
C GLY A 285 -18.90 8.17 5.06
N ALA A 286 -18.36 6.94 5.07
CA ALA A 286 -17.65 6.41 6.24
C ALA A 286 -16.37 7.21 6.49
N THR A 287 -16.11 7.53 7.76
CA THR A 287 -14.86 8.15 8.20
C THR A 287 -13.76 7.11 8.36
N GLY A 288 -12.50 7.54 8.39
CA GLY A 288 -11.37 6.68 8.72
C GLY A 288 -11.53 6.01 10.08
N SER A 289 -12.02 6.75 11.06
CA SER A 289 -12.30 6.26 12.42
C SER A 289 -13.35 5.15 12.44
N GLN A 290 -14.45 5.29 11.70
CA GLN A 290 -15.49 4.25 11.61
C GLN A 290 -14.99 2.97 10.95
N ILE A 291 -14.15 3.08 9.92
CA ILE A 291 -13.53 1.92 9.26
C ILE A 291 -12.54 1.24 10.23
N GLU A 292 -11.74 2.00 10.97
CA GLU A 292 -10.80 1.48 11.96
C GLU A 292 -11.55 0.82 13.14
N GLU A 293 -12.58 1.45 13.66
CA GLU A 293 -13.46 0.91 14.71
C GLU A 293 -14.11 -0.42 14.29
N LEU A 294 -14.65 -0.48 13.06
CA LEU A 294 -15.20 -1.71 12.50
C LEU A 294 -14.14 -2.82 12.47
N GLY A 295 -12.92 -2.53 12.02
CA GLY A 295 -11.83 -3.49 11.99
C GLY A 295 -11.42 -3.97 13.38
N GLU A 296 -11.32 -3.08 14.37
CA GLU A 296 -11.01 -3.46 15.76
C GLU A 296 -12.16 -4.28 16.38
N THR A 297 -13.42 -3.95 16.06
CA THR A 297 -14.60 -4.75 16.49
C THR A 297 -14.53 -6.16 15.92
N VAL A 298 -14.19 -6.32 14.63
CA VAL A 298 -13.96 -7.64 14.01
C VAL A 298 -12.88 -8.41 14.75
N ARG A 299 -11.73 -7.77 15.03
CA ARG A 299 -10.62 -8.39 15.76
C ARG A 299 -11.04 -8.88 17.15
N ALA A 300 -11.74 -8.05 17.89
CA ALA A 300 -12.23 -8.39 19.22
C ALA A 300 -13.21 -9.58 19.19
N ARG A 301 -14.15 -9.60 18.25
CA ARG A 301 -15.14 -10.68 18.09
C ARG A 301 -14.49 -11.99 17.67
N VAL A 302 -13.57 -11.97 16.70
CA VAL A 302 -12.81 -13.17 16.27
C VAL A 302 -12.00 -13.72 17.44
N LYS A 303 -11.28 -12.87 18.18
CA LYS A 303 -10.51 -13.31 19.35
C LYS A 303 -11.39 -13.93 20.42
N ALA A 304 -12.53 -13.33 20.73
CA ALA A 304 -13.48 -13.87 21.70
C ALA A 304 -14.07 -15.23 21.28
N LYS A 305 -14.33 -15.43 19.99
CA LYS A 305 -14.93 -16.65 19.44
C LYS A 305 -13.94 -17.81 19.27
N SER A 306 -12.74 -17.52 18.74
CA SER A 306 -11.75 -18.53 18.30
C SER A 306 -10.45 -18.54 19.09
N GLY A 307 -10.18 -17.54 19.92
CA GLY A 307 -8.86 -17.33 20.55
C GLY A 307 -7.80 -16.76 19.62
N VAL A 308 -8.05 -16.68 18.31
CA VAL A 308 -7.09 -16.20 17.31
C VAL A 308 -7.07 -14.68 17.25
N SER A 309 -5.89 -14.08 17.31
CA SER A 309 -5.71 -12.63 17.13
C SER A 309 -5.39 -12.31 15.67
N LEU A 310 -6.28 -11.56 15.00
CA LEU A 310 -6.04 -11.10 13.62
C LEU A 310 -5.03 -9.95 13.60
N GLU A 311 -4.16 -9.95 12.58
CA GLU A 311 -3.25 -8.84 12.27
C GLU A 311 -3.75 -8.05 11.07
N TRP A 312 -3.73 -6.72 11.17
CA TRP A 312 -4.02 -5.87 10.04
C TRP A 312 -3.04 -6.09 8.89
N GLU A 313 -3.55 -6.26 7.68
CA GLU A 313 -2.79 -6.19 6.43
C GLU A 313 -2.83 -4.76 5.86
N ILE A 314 -3.98 -4.10 5.97
CA ILE A 314 -4.15 -2.69 5.57
C ILE A 314 -3.26 -1.80 6.46
N LYS A 315 -2.47 -0.95 5.81
CA LYS A 315 -1.64 0.05 6.49
C LYS A 315 -2.50 1.21 6.97
N ARG A 316 -2.35 1.60 8.24
CA ARG A 316 -3.03 2.74 8.85
C ARG A 316 -2.01 3.84 9.08
N ILE A 317 -2.25 5.02 8.51
CA ILE A 317 -1.35 6.17 8.63
C ILE A 317 -2.11 7.41 9.13
N GLY A 318 -1.35 8.36 9.66
CA GLY A 318 -1.92 9.61 10.15
C GLY A 318 -2.34 9.54 11.62
N ILE A 319 -2.92 10.63 12.07
CA ILE A 319 -3.38 10.86 13.45
C ILE A 319 -4.92 10.81 13.52
N ALA A 320 -5.45 10.46 14.69
CA ALA A 320 -6.89 10.52 14.93
C ALA A 320 -7.38 11.97 14.85
N ALA A 321 -8.67 12.16 14.52
CA ALA A 321 -9.29 13.47 14.63
C ALA A 321 -9.37 13.90 16.10
N GLU A 322 -9.39 15.22 16.36
CA GLU A 322 -9.63 15.76 17.69
C GLU A 322 -11.00 15.28 18.22
N GLY A 323 -11.02 14.69 19.40
CA GLY A 323 -12.27 14.22 20.04
C GLY A 323 -12.72 12.81 19.63
N ALA A 324 -11.98 12.08 18.83
CA ALA A 324 -12.19 10.64 18.61
C ALA A 324 -11.40 9.87 19.68
N ALA A 325 -12.03 9.63 20.83
CA ALA A 325 -11.52 8.76 21.89
C ALA A 325 -12.42 7.53 22.01
#